data_71b0e8e04bd43c23d62d80ddb4445b78
#
_entry.id   71b0e8e04bd43c23d62d80ddb4445b78
#
_cell.length_a   1.000
_cell.length_b   1.000
_cell.length_c   1.000
_cell.angle_alpha   90.00
_cell.angle_beta   90.00
_cell.angle_gamma   90.00
#
_symmetry.space_group_name_H-M   'P 1'
#
loop_
_entity.id
_entity.type
_entity.pdbx_description
1 polymer ?
#
loop_
_entity_poly.entity_id
_entity_poly.type
_entity_poly.pdbx_seq_one_letter_code
_entity_poly.pdbx_strand_id
1 'polypeptide(L)'
;MNQSTLNILGRHLQKLRQDKGVSLSQLAAGAGIAKSNLSRLEQGNGNPTLDTIWRLAKQLDVPFGQLVQPLSASVGEKGVEVRLIEQGQGIPNVDAYWMSVAPNTFREAEAHATGTEETITVVSGSLEAGNSGNTQWL
;
A
#
# COMPACT_ATOMS: atom_id res chain seq x y z
N MET A 1 3.34 -12.78 1.11
CA MET A 1 2.89 -12.96 -0.31
C MET A 1 3.61 -14.17 -0.92
N ASN A 2 2.95 -14.90 -1.81
CA ASN A 2 3.62 -15.97 -2.55
C ASN A 2 4.47 -15.38 -3.70
N GLN A 3 5.38 -16.17 -4.26
CA GLN A 3 6.31 -15.73 -5.31
C GLN A 3 5.59 -15.24 -6.58
N SER A 4 4.48 -15.85 -6.96
CA SER A 4 3.68 -15.42 -8.11
C SER A 4 3.11 -14.02 -7.91
N THR A 5 2.56 -13.74 -6.73
CA THR A 5 2.03 -12.42 -6.34
C THR A 5 3.12 -11.36 -6.35
N LEU A 6 4.32 -11.68 -5.83
CA LEU A 6 5.46 -10.76 -5.85
C LEU A 6 5.92 -10.43 -7.27
N ASN A 7 5.94 -11.42 -8.15
CA ASN A 7 6.29 -11.22 -9.55
C ASN A 7 5.27 -10.32 -10.29
N ILE A 8 3.99 -10.49 -9.99
CA ILE A 8 2.91 -9.67 -10.58
C ILE A 8 3.04 -8.23 -10.10
N LEU A 9 3.17 -8.03 -8.79
CA LEU A 9 3.35 -6.70 -8.20
C LEU A 9 4.58 -5.99 -8.76
N GLY A 10 5.72 -6.69 -8.82
CA GLY A 10 6.99 -6.13 -9.29
C GLY A 10 6.90 -5.63 -10.73
N ARG A 11 6.34 -6.44 -11.65
CA ARG A 11 6.14 -6.05 -13.05
C ARG A 11 5.19 -4.88 -13.20
N HIS A 12 4.11 -4.87 -12.41
CA HIS A 12 3.14 -3.79 -12.46
C HIS A 12 3.73 -2.47 -11.96
N LEU A 13 4.47 -2.51 -10.84
CA LEU A 13 5.20 -1.37 -10.31
C LEU A 13 6.21 -0.82 -11.33
N GLN A 14 6.99 -1.70 -11.96
CA GLN A 14 7.94 -1.32 -13.00
C GLN A 14 7.23 -0.63 -14.17
N LYS A 15 6.10 -1.18 -14.63
CA LYS A 15 5.30 -0.59 -15.70
C LYS A 15 4.80 0.80 -15.32
N LEU A 16 4.16 0.96 -14.17
CA LEU A 16 3.68 2.25 -13.69
C LEU A 16 4.80 3.30 -13.63
N ARG A 17 5.97 2.90 -13.12
CA ARG A 17 7.14 3.79 -13.08
C ARG A 17 7.58 4.23 -14.48
N GLN A 18 7.67 3.29 -15.42
CA GLN A 18 8.06 3.56 -16.81
C GLN A 18 7.04 4.45 -17.53
N ASP A 19 5.75 4.17 -17.34
CA ASP A 19 4.67 4.96 -17.94
C ASP A 19 4.68 6.42 -17.44
N LYS A 20 5.12 6.64 -16.19
CA LYS A 20 5.34 7.97 -15.61
C LYS A 20 6.69 8.61 -16.02
N GLY A 21 7.53 7.92 -16.77
CA GLY A 21 8.85 8.42 -17.20
C GLY A 21 9.87 8.59 -16.06
N VAL A 22 9.64 7.93 -14.91
CA VAL A 22 10.48 8.08 -13.71
C VAL A 22 11.55 7.00 -13.69
N SER A 23 12.81 7.38 -13.46
CA SER A 23 13.90 6.42 -13.31
C SER A 23 13.81 5.65 -11.98
N LEU A 24 14.43 4.46 -11.92
CA LEU A 24 14.51 3.67 -10.69
C LEU A 24 15.11 4.48 -9.53
N SER A 25 16.15 5.27 -9.80
CA SER A 25 16.78 6.10 -8.76
C SER A 25 15.90 7.23 -8.26
N GLN A 26 15.16 7.88 -9.15
CA GLN A 26 14.22 8.95 -8.79
C GLN A 26 13.07 8.41 -7.94
N LEU A 27 12.47 7.29 -8.36
CA LEU A 27 11.37 6.68 -7.58
C LEU A 27 11.85 6.23 -6.20
N ALA A 28 13.02 5.57 -6.13
CA ALA A 28 13.57 5.11 -4.86
C ALA A 28 13.86 6.27 -3.90
N ALA A 29 14.51 7.33 -4.40
CA ALA A 29 14.82 8.52 -3.60
C ALA A 29 13.53 9.22 -3.11
N GLY A 30 12.56 9.42 -3.99
CA GLY A 30 11.29 10.07 -3.64
C GLY A 30 10.44 9.27 -2.65
N ALA A 31 10.47 7.93 -2.75
CA ALA A 31 9.79 7.05 -1.83
C ALA A 31 10.59 6.77 -0.53
N GLY A 32 11.79 7.32 -0.38
CA GLY A 32 12.62 7.10 0.80
C GLY A 32 13.08 5.66 1.01
N ILE A 33 13.30 4.92 -0.09
CA ILE A 33 13.77 3.52 -0.03
C ILE A 33 15.09 3.36 -0.78
N ALA A 34 15.88 2.35 -0.42
CA ALA A 34 17.12 2.05 -1.12
C ALA A 34 16.83 1.63 -2.58
N LYS A 35 17.62 2.13 -3.54
CA LYS A 35 17.50 1.76 -4.95
C LYS A 35 17.58 0.24 -5.17
N SER A 36 18.46 -0.44 -4.43
CA SER A 36 18.59 -1.90 -4.47
C SER A 36 17.31 -2.62 -4.03
N ASN A 37 16.62 -2.09 -3.00
CA ASN A 37 15.35 -2.64 -2.55
C ASN A 37 14.27 -2.46 -3.63
N LEU A 38 14.14 -1.28 -4.23
CA LEU A 38 13.20 -1.06 -5.32
C LEU A 38 13.49 -1.97 -6.52
N SER A 39 14.77 -2.11 -6.89
CA SER A 39 15.17 -3.02 -7.98
C SER A 39 14.74 -4.46 -7.70
N ARG A 40 14.94 -4.94 -6.47
CA ARG A 40 14.49 -6.28 -6.06
C ARG A 40 12.97 -6.42 -6.08
N LEU A 41 12.25 -5.38 -5.66
CA LEU A 41 10.77 -5.36 -5.72
C LEU A 41 10.27 -5.48 -7.16
N GLU A 42 10.81 -4.69 -8.08
CA GLU A 42 10.42 -4.76 -9.50
C GLU A 42 10.74 -6.12 -10.15
N GLN A 43 11.75 -6.83 -9.65
CA GLN A 43 12.11 -8.18 -10.09
C GLN A 43 11.28 -9.29 -9.39
N GLY A 44 10.40 -8.94 -8.47
CA GLY A 44 9.64 -9.90 -7.69
C GLY A 44 10.45 -10.60 -6.59
N ASN A 45 11.67 -10.14 -6.30
CA ASN A 45 12.61 -10.73 -5.33
C ASN A 45 12.60 -10.03 -3.97
N GLY A 46 11.60 -9.20 -3.70
CA GLY A 46 11.43 -8.48 -2.44
C GLY A 46 10.01 -8.62 -1.93
N ASN A 47 9.85 -8.67 -0.61
CA ASN A 47 8.54 -8.62 0.03
C ASN A 47 8.36 -7.21 0.63
N PRO A 48 7.61 -6.30 -0.03
CA PRO A 48 7.40 -4.95 0.47
C PRO A 48 6.48 -4.97 1.69
N THR A 49 6.73 -4.08 2.63
CA THR A 49 5.76 -3.75 3.66
C THR A 49 4.61 -2.95 3.05
N LEU A 50 3.49 -2.90 3.73
CA LEU A 50 2.35 -2.09 3.33
C LEU A 50 2.74 -0.61 3.20
N ASP A 51 3.52 -0.11 4.15
CA ASP A 51 4.07 1.25 4.15
C ASP A 51 4.95 1.52 2.91
N THR A 52 5.80 0.58 2.52
CA THR A 52 6.59 0.69 1.29
C THR A 52 5.70 0.85 0.06
N ILE A 53 4.60 0.08 -0.03
CA ILE A 53 3.64 0.17 -1.14
C ILE A 53 2.95 1.54 -1.15
N TRP A 54 2.53 2.06 0.02
CA TRP A 54 1.94 3.38 0.14
C TRP A 54 2.89 4.50 -0.32
N ARG A 55 4.15 4.46 0.12
CA ARG A 55 5.16 5.46 -0.29
C ARG A 55 5.43 5.43 -1.78
N LEU A 56 5.46 4.24 -2.38
CA LEU A 56 5.62 4.10 -3.83
C LEU A 56 4.41 4.63 -4.60
N ALA A 57 3.20 4.33 -4.15
CA ALA A 57 1.96 4.85 -4.76
C ALA A 57 1.92 6.38 -4.70
N LYS A 58 2.22 6.96 -3.53
CA LYS A 58 2.31 8.41 -3.34
C LYS A 58 3.33 9.06 -4.28
N GLN A 59 4.53 8.48 -4.39
CA GLN A 59 5.58 9.01 -5.24
C GLN A 59 5.28 8.88 -6.74
N LEU A 60 4.54 7.85 -7.14
CA LEU A 60 4.07 7.68 -8.50
C LEU A 60 2.82 8.52 -8.81
N ASP A 61 2.25 9.18 -7.81
CA ASP A 61 0.99 9.91 -7.94
C ASP A 61 -0.12 9.01 -8.54
N VAL A 62 -0.30 7.86 -7.92
CA VAL A 62 -1.36 6.90 -8.25
C VAL A 62 -2.09 6.47 -6.97
N PRO A 63 -3.40 6.16 -7.03
CA PRO A 63 -4.10 5.55 -5.91
C PRO A 63 -3.42 4.23 -5.50
N PHE A 64 -3.42 3.93 -4.21
CA PHE A 64 -2.90 2.65 -3.70
C PHE A 64 -3.54 1.45 -4.42
N GLY A 65 -4.86 1.51 -4.62
CA GLY A 65 -5.61 0.49 -5.35
C GLY A 65 -5.07 0.21 -6.74
N GLN A 66 -4.68 1.25 -7.47
CA GLN A 66 -4.10 1.08 -8.81
C GLN A 66 -2.76 0.32 -8.75
N LEU A 67 -1.94 0.56 -7.74
CA LEU A 67 -0.66 -0.14 -7.60
C LEU A 67 -0.83 -1.61 -7.26
N VAL A 68 -1.84 -1.96 -6.46
CA VAL A 68 -2.13 -3.34 -6.05
C VAL A 68 -3.20 -4.04 -6.90
N GLN A 69 -3.83 -3.35 -7.84
CA GLN A 69 -4.92 -3.85 -8.70
C GLN A 69 -4.67 -5.23 -9.32
N PRO A 70 -3.47 -5.58 -9.81
CA PRO A 70 -3.22 -6.90 -10.39
C PRO A 70 -3.19 -8.03 -9.36
N LEU A 71 -3.24 -7.70 -8.07
CA LEU A 71 -3.17 -8.67 -7.00
C LEU A 71 -4.59 -9.14 -6.66
N SER A 72 -4.94 -10.33 -7.12
CA SER A 72 -6.13 -11.03 -6.61
C SER A 72 -5.93 -11.54 -5.16
N ALA A 73 -4.72 -11.43 -4.63
CA ALA A 73 -4.34 -11.86 -3.29
C ALA A 73 -4.22 -10.68 -2.33
N SER A 74 -4.41 -10.92 -1.04
CA SER A 74 -4.17 -9.94 0.02
C SER A 74 -2.71 -9.50 0.01
N VAL A 75 -2.49 -8.19 0.18
CA VAL A 75 -1.19 -7.59 0.44
C VAL A 75 -1.09 -7.34 1.95
N GLY A 76 0.01 -7.71 2.58
CA GLY A 76 0.10 -7.52 4.01
C GLY A 76 1.50 -7.64 4.57
N GLU A 77 1.61 -7.27 5.82
CA GLU A 77 2.77 -7.43 6.68
C GLU A 77 2.39 -8.22 7.93
N LYS A 78 3.36 -8.53 8.79
CA LYS A 78 3.10 -9.36 9.96
C LYS A 78 1.92 -8.84 10.79
N GLY A 79 0.86 -9.63 10.86
CA GLY A 79 -0.36 -9.32 11.62
C GLY A 79 -1.37 -8.42 10.92
N VAL A 80 -1.09 -7.92 9.71
CA VAL A 80 -2.03 -7.10 8.93
C VAL A 80 -2.11 -7.63 7.51
N GLU A 81 -3.32 -7.87 7.02
CA GLU A 81 -3.60 -8.21 5.62
C GLU A 81 -4.60 -7.23 5.04
N VAL A 82 -4.32 -6.71 3.85
CA VAL A 82 -5.18 -5.76 3.14
C VAL A 82 -5.53 -6.32 1.78
N ARG A 83 -6.81 -6.27 1.44
CA ARG A 83 -7.35 -6.67 0.14
C ARG A 83 -8.21 -5.55 -0.41
N LEU A 84 -7.95 -5.13 -1.64
CA LEU A 84 -8.83 -4.22 -2.36
C LEU A 84 -10.17 -4.92 -2.63
N ILE A 85 -11.27 -4.28 -2.25
CA ILE A 85 -12.64 -4.73 -2.55
C ILE A 85 -13.11 -4.05 -3.84
N GLU A 86 -12.97 -2.74 -3.89
CA GLU A 86 -13.45 -1.93 -5.00
C GLU A 86 -12.52 -0.74 -5.22
N GLN A 87 -12.24 -0.44 -6.48
CA GLN A 87 -11.55 0.76 -6.88
C GLN A 87 -12.55 1.75 -7.46
N GLY A 88 -12.67 2.89 -6.82
CA GLY A 88 -13.53 3.96 -7.30
C GLY A 88 -13.00 4.60 -8.58
N GLN A 89 -13.90 5.07 -9.41
CA GLN A 89 -13.60 5.81 -10.65
C GLN A 89 -14.30 7.17 -10.69
N GLY A 90 -14.86 7.58 -9.54
CA GLY A 90 -15.61 8.83 -9.41
C GLY A 90 -14.78 10.03 -9.00
N ILE A 91 -15.45 11.16 -8.75
CA ILE A 91 -14.89 12.36 -8.13
C ILE A 91 -15.76 12.70 -6.91
N PRO A 92 -15.27 12.58 -5.66
CA PRO A 92 -13.94 12.09 -5.31
C PRO A 92 -13.73 10.61 -5.65
N ASN A 93 -12.47 10.22 -5.82
CA ASN A 93 -12.10 8.81 -6.03
C ASN A 93 -12.08 8.11 -4.67
N VAL A 94 -12.89 7.07 -4.50
CA VAL A 94 -13.03 6.33 -3.24
C VAL A 94 -12.70 4.87 -3.48
N ASP A 95 -11.61 4.39 -2.87
CA ASP A 95 -11.25 2.98 -2.88
C ASP A 95 -11.73 2.30 -1.60
N ALA A 96 -12.28 1.09 -1.71
CA ALA A 96 -12.69 0.28 -0.56
C ALA A 96 -11.75 -0.90 -0.35
N TYR A 97 -11.35 -1.10 0.90
CA TYR A 97 -10.43 -2.17 1.30
C TYR A 97 -11.02 -3.01 2.43
N TRP A 98 -10.79 -4.30 2.38
CA TRP A 98 -10.92 -5.18 3.53
C TRP A 98 -9.57 -5.30 4.21
N MET A 99 -9.53 -5.05 5.51
CA MET A 99 -8.34 -5.20 6.33
C MET A 99 -8.59 -6.22 7.44
N SER A 100 -7.70 -7.18 7.58
CA SER A 100 -7.66 -8.11 8.71
C SER A 100 -6.46 -7.81 9.57
N VAL A 101 -6.67 -7.58 10.87
CA VAL A 101 -5.63 -7.27 11.84
C VAL A 101 -5.61 -8.36 12.90
N ALA A 102 -4.47 -9.00 13.08
CA ALA A 102 -4.30 -10.04 14.10
C ALA A 102 -4.34 -9.41 15.51
N PRO A 103 -4.77 -10.17 16.53
CA PRO A 103 -4.76 -9.68 17.90
C PRO A 103 -3.38 -9.19 18.36
N ASN A 104 -3.35 -8.13 19.15
CA ASN A 104 -2.12 -7.52 19.68
C ASN A 104 -1.14 -7.04 18.60
N THR A 105 -1.65 -6.70 17.41
CA THR A 105 -0.86 -6.06 16.37
C THR A 105 -0.84 -4.56 16.59
N PHE A 106 0.35 -3.98 16.61
CA PHE A 106 0.56 -2.53 16.56
C PHE A 106 1.16 -2.17 15.20
N ARG A 107 0.62 -1.14 14.57
CA ARG A 107 1.13 -0.60 13.32
C ARG A 107 1.12 0.92 13.39
N GLU A 108 2.23 1.51 13.05
CA GLU A 108 2.36 2.94 12.80
C GLU A 108 2.61 3.14 11.31
N ALA A 109 1.87 4.03 10.69
CA ALA A 109 1.96 4.31 9.27
C ALA A 109 2.22 5.79 9.03
N GLU A 110 2.89 6.11 7.93
CA GLU A 110 3.01 7.48 7.47
C GLU A 110 1.65 8.02 7.03
N ALA A 111 1.43 9.31 7.26
CA ALA A 111 0.23 9.99 6.81
C ALA A 111 0.09 9.91 5.28
N HIS A 112 -1.13 9.73 4.82
CA HIS A 112 -1.46 9.79 3.41
C HIS A 112 -1.23 11.18 2.81
N ALA A 113 -1.35 11.30 1.50
CA ALA A 113 -1.25 12.59 0.82
C ALA A 113 -2.26 13.60 1.38
N THR A 114 -1.90 14.87 1.40
CA THR A 114 -2.78 15.94 1.84
C THR A 114 -4.12 15.90 1.08
N GLY A 115 -5.22 15.94 1.81
CA GLY A 115 -6.57 15.86 1.24
C GLY A 115 -7.13 14.44 1.12
N THR A 116 -6.38 13.41 1.56
CA THR A 116 -6.93 12.06 1.69
C THR A 116 -7.70 11.95 3.01
N GLU A 117 -8.90 11.39 2.93
CA GLU A 117 -9.73 11.04 4.09
C GLU A 117 -9.87 9.51 4.15
N GLU A 118 -9.85 8.97 5.36
CA GLU A 118 -10.10 7.55 5.61
C GLU A 118 -11.31 7.38 6.53
N THR A 119 -12.18 6.45 6.15
CA THR A 119 -13.27 5.97 7.00
C THR A 119 -13.00 4.53 7.36
N ILE A 120 -12.95 4.24 8.65
CA ILE A 120 -12.77 2.87 9.17
C ILE A 120 -14.09 2.40 9.76
N THR A 121 -14.53 1.20 9.33
CA THR A 121 -15.67 0.50 9.93
C THR A 121 -15.19 -0.84 10.45
N VAL A 122 -15.32 -1.07 11.75
CA VAL A 122 -14.99 -2.37 12.37
C VAL A 122 -16.17 -3.31 12.20
N VAL A 123 -15.97 -4.40 11.49
CA VAL A 123 -16.99 -5.42 11.23
C VAL A 123 -16.99 -6.49 12.34
N SER A 124 -15.81 -6.77 12.91
CA SER A 124 -15.64 -7.78 13.97
C SER A 124 -14.42 -7.47 14.82
N GLY A 125 -14.55 -7.66 16.13
CA GLY A 125 -13.50 -7.36 17.09
C GLY A 125 -13.54 -5.91 17.57
N SER A 126 -12.40 -5.42 18.03
CA SER A 126 -12.18 -4.02 18.42
C SER A 126 -10.83 -3.55 17.94
N LEU A 127 -10.73 -2.29 17.57
CA LEU A 127 -9.55 -1.65 17.03
C LEU A 127 -9.35 -0.29 17.68
N GLU A 128 -8.14 -0.02 18.12
CA GLU A 128 -7.73 1.35 18.46
C GLU A 128 -7.08 1.98 17.24
N ALA A 129 -7.63 3.07 16.73
CA ALA A 129 -7.14 3.75 15.54
C ALA A 129 -7.19 5.28 15.68
N GLY A 130 -6.35 5.98 14.95
CA GLY A 130 -6.30 7.43 14.93
C GLY A 130 -4.91 7.97 14.66
N ASN A 131 -4.76 9.27 14.79
CA ASN A 131 -3.47 9.95 14.68
C ASN A 131 -2.64 9.71 15.95
N SER A 132 -1.31 9.79 15.82
CA SER A 132 -0.40 9.67 16.95
C SER A 132 -0.78 10.64 18.08
N GLY A 133 -1.05 10.10 19.27
CA GLY A 133 -1.49 10.87 20.43
C GLY A 133 -2.99 11.24 20.45
N ASN A 134 -3.78 10.84 19.45
CA ASN A 134 -5.23 11.04 19.40
C ASN A 134 -5.90 9.82 18.75
N THR A 135 -5.89 8.71 19.46
CA THR A 135 -6.53 7.45 19.05
C THR A 135 -7.90 7.30 19.70
N GLN A 136 -8.74 6.48 19.10
CA GLN A 136 -10.05 6.10 19.64
C GLN A 136 -10.31 4.61 19.42
N TRP A 137 -11.11 4.03 20.30
CA TRP A 137 -11.58 2.66 20.17
C TRP A 137 -12.81 2.61 19.25
N LEU A 138 -12.77 1.67 18.33
CA LEU A 138 -13.82 1.38 17.36
C LEU A 138 -14.40 -0.03 17.61
#